data_719c2b0817d1937fee94e1f10e357ba8
#
_entry.id   719c2b0817d1937fee94e1f10e357ba8
#
_cell.length_a   1.000
_cell.length_b   1.000
_cell.length_c   1.000
_cell.angle_alpha   90.00
_cell.angle_beta   90.00
_cell.angle_gamma   90.00
#
_symmetry.space_group_name_H-M   'P 1'
#
loop_
_entity.id
_entity.type
_entity.pdbx_description
1 polymer ?
#
loop_
_entity_poly.entity_id
_entity_poly.type
_entity_poly.pdbx_seq_one_letter_code
_entity_poly.pdbx_strand_id
1 'polypeptide(L)'
;MKYSNWIALFSQSGREIVDITKRIDRVPDLIISNNNSGNIENYVDGVEYRWLTSSEEYTTLDILDEVVDDPENTLITLNGWLRIIPPDKCTKYNIYNGHPGLITKYPELKGHNPQYKAWKNIHKYDTIGSVVHRVVEEVDAGEIATEAEVSSANILTLFEMYDALRATSLKTWDSFLKEHLYNKV
;
A
#
# COMPACT_ATOMS: atom_id res chain seq x y z
N MET A 1 -3.26 8.83 15.79
CA MET A 1 -4.43 8.01 16.22
C MET A 1 -4.07 6.55 15.96
N LYS A 2 -4.40 5.62 16.87
CA LYS A 2 -4.11 4.20 16.65
C LYS A 2 -5.40 3.45 16.32
N TYR A 3 -5.30 2.52 15.39
CA TYR A 3 -6.42 1.71 14.91
C TYR A 3 -6.37 0.31 15.52
N SER A 4 -7.55 -0.21 15.87
CA SER A 4 -7.69 -1.58 16.40
C SER A 4 -7.81 -2.62 15.30
N ASN A 5 -8.41 -2.25 14.18
CA ASN A 5 -8.66 -3.13 13.05
C ASN A 5 -7.79 -2.74 11.85
N TRP A 6 -7.34 -3.73 11.10
CA TRP A 6 -6.53 -3.55 9.91
C TRP A 6 -7.06 -4.41 8.76
N ILE A 7 -7.42 -3.75 7.65
CA ILE A 7 -7.83 -4.39 6.40
C ILE A 7 -6.77 -4.07 5.34
N ALA A 8 -6.29 -5.07 4.61
CA ALA A 8 -5.32 -4.88 3.54
C ALA A 8 -5.91 -5.25 2.18
N LEU A 9 -5.73 -4.39 1.19
CA LEU A 9 -6.16 -4.61 -0.20
C LEU A 9 -4.96 -4.76 -1.13
N PHE A 10 -5.05 -5.71 -2.08
CA PHE A 10 -4.04 -5.86 -3.13
C PHE A 10 -4.66 -6.35 -4.45
N SER A 11 -3.98 -6.08 -5.58
CA SER A 11 -4.33 -6.54 -6.94
C SER A 11 -3.25 -7.38 -7.61
N GLN A 12 -2.09 -7.53 -6.98
CA GLN A 12 -0.94 -8.28 -7.52
C GLN A 12 -0.76 -9.61 -6.78
N SER A 13 0.43 -9.86 -6.23
CA SER A 13 0.73 -11.13 -5.56
C SER A 13 0.47 -11.14 -4.05
N GLY A 14 0.18 -9.98 -3.44
CA GLY A 14 0.10 -9.85 -1.98
C GLY A 14 1.44 -9.97 -1.24
N ARG A 15 2.55 -10.11 -1.95
CA ARG A 15 3.88 -10.34 -1.35
C ARG A 15 4.31 -9.22 -0.39
N GLU A 16 3.93 -7.99 -0.67
CA GLU A 16 4.21 -6.87 0.22
C GLU A 16 3.53 -7.06 1.58
N ILE A 17 2.28 -7.53 1.61
CA ILE A 17 1.56 -7.85 2.86
C ILE A 17 2.30 -8.94 3.64
N VAL A 18 2.73 -10.02 2.97
CA VAL A 18 3.52 -11.10 3.59
C VAL A 18 4.79 -10.57 4.26
N ASP A 19 5.52 -9.69 3.56
CA ASP A 19 6.76 -9.12 4.09
C ASP A 19 6.50 -8.16 5.25
N ILE A 20 5.44 -7.36 5.18
CA ILE A 20 5.04 -6.43 6.23
C ILE A 20 4.64 -7.20 7.50
N THR A 21 3.78 -8.21 7.40
CA THR A 21 3.30 -9.00 8.55
C THR A 21 4.44 -9.61 9.35
N LYS A 22 5.48 -10.11 8.65
CA LYS A 22 6.70 -10.64 9.29
C LYS A 22 7.52 -9.58 10.03
N ARG A 23 7.48 -8.32 9.58
CA ARG A 23 8.25 -7.21 10.18
C ARG A 23 7.59 -6.63 11.41
N ILE A 24 6.26 -6.53 11.41
CA ILE A 24 5.52 -5.90 12.50
C ILE A 24 4.95 -6.90 13.51
N ASP A 25 5.12 -8.21 13.23
CA ASP A 25 4.55 -9.31 14.03
C ASP A 25 3.03 -9.16 14.23
N ARG A 26 2.35 -8.77 13.16
CA ARG A 26 0.89 -8.62 13.14
C ARG A 26 0.37 -8.90 11.73
N VAL A 27 -0.76 -9.63 11.65
CA VAL A 27 -1.50 -9.88 10.41
C VAL A 27 -2.70 -8.94 10.30
N PRO A 28 -3.17 -8.62 9.08
CA PRO A 28 -4.48 -7.97 8.89
C PRO A 28 -5.61 -8.80 9.50
N ASP A 29 -6.69 -8.16 9.86
CA ASP A 29 -7.92 -8.84 10.28
C ASP A 29 -8.67 -9.42 9.07
N LEU A 30 -8.55 -8.71 7.94
CA LEU A 30 -9.14 -9.09 6.66
C LEU A 30 -8.21 -8.69 5.51
N ILE A 31 -8.10 -9.58 4.53
CA ILE A 31 -7.42 -9.30 3.26
C ILE A 31 -8.46 -9.35 2.13
N ILE A 32 -8.51 -8.30 1.33
CA ILE A 32 -9.40 -8.20 0.17
C ILE A 32 -8.56 -8.11 -1.11
N SER A 33 -8.89 -8.92 -2.12
CA SER A 33 -8.20 -8.86 -3.40
C SER A 33 -9.10 -9.21 -4.58
N ASN A 34 -8.78 -8.64 -5.74
CA ASN A 34 -9.34 -9.03 -7.03
C ASN A 34 -8.40 -9.98 -7.81
N ASN A 35 -7.38 -10.54 -7.15
CA ASN A 35 -6.42 -11.45 -7.77
C ASN A 35 -5.86 -12.42 -6.72
N ASN A 36 -6.08 -13.71 -6.88
CA ASN A 36 -5.54 -14.73 -5.98
C ASN A 36 -4.38 -15.55 -6.58
N SER A 37 -3.77 -15.11 -7.68
CA SER A 37 -2.70 -15.82 -8.35
C SER A 37 -1.43 -16.01 -7.49
N GLY A 38 -1.27 -15.22 -6.44
CA GLY A 38 -0.14 -15.29 -5.51
C GLY A 38 -0.31 -16.31 -4.38
N ASN A 39 -1.49 -16.92 -4.23
CA ASN A 39 -1.83 -17.85 -3.14
C ASN A 39 -1.37 -17.34 -1.77
N ILE A 40 -1.68 -16.07 -1.47
CA ILE A 40 -1.24 -15.39 -0.25
C ILE A 40 -1.65 -16.13 1.02
N GLU A 41 -2.77 -16.85 0.99
CA GLU A 41 -3.28 -17.67 2.07
C GLU A 41 -2.32 -18.78 2.54
N ASN A 42 -1.35 -19.15 1.70
CA ASN A 42 -0.29 -20.09 2.07
C ASN A 42 0.85 -19.45 2.88
N TYR A 43 0.84 -18.12 3.02
CA TYR A 43 1.94 -17.36 3.65
C TYR A 43 1.49 -16.49 4.83
N VAL A 44 0.20 -16.25 4.97
CA VAL A 44 -0.37 -15.44 6.06
C VAL A 44 -1.54 -16.20 6.67
N ASP A 45 -1.30 -16.82 7.81
CA ASP A 45 -2.28 -17.62 8.54
C ASP A 45 -3.14 -16.76 9.49
N GLY A 46 -4.33 -17.27 9.83
CA GLY A 46 -5.21 -16.66 10.83
C GLY A 46 -5.91 -15.38 10.36
N VAL A 47 -6.03 -15.19 9.05
CA VAL A 47 -6.64 -14.02 8.40
C VAL A 47 -7.91 -14.45 7.67
N GLU A 48 -8.91 -13.60 7.67
CA GLU A 48 -10.06 -13.72 6.78
C GLU A 48 -9.72 -13.18 5.39
N TYR A 49 -10.21 -13.84 4.33
CA TYR A 49 -9.99 -13.46 2.95
C TYR A 49 -11.31 -13.19 2.22
N ARG A 50 -11.33 -12.14 1.39
CA ARG A 50 -12.42 -11.85 0.45
C ARG A 50 -11.87 -11.69 -0.95
N TRP A 51 -12.38 -12.48 -1.88
CA TRP A 51 -12.00 -12.44 -3.29
C TRP A 51 -13.07 -11.76 -4.10
N LEU A 52 -12.74 -10.61 -4.70
CA LEU A 52 -13.62 -9.86 -5.58
C LEU A 52 -13.48 -10.42 -7.01
N THR A 53 -14.55 -10.92 -7.57
CA THR A 53 -14.53 -11.66 -8.84
C THR A 53 -15.11 -10.89 -10.02
N SER A 54 -15.96 -9.92 -9.76
CA SER A 54 -16.59 -9.08 -10.78
C SER A 54 -15.97 -7.68 -10.85
N SER A 55 -16.09 -7.05 -12.01
CA SER A 55 -15.65 -5.66 -12.20
C SER A 55 -16.43 -4.69 -11.32
N GLU A 56 -17.69 -4.95 -11.06
CA GLU A 56 -18.54 -4.16 -10.18
C GLU A 56 -17.99 -4.18 -8.75
N GLU A 57 -17.73 -5.36 -8.16
CA GLU A 57 -17.22 -5.51 -6.80
C GLU A 57 -15.93 -4.71 -6.54
N TYR A 58 -14.94 -4.80 -7.45
CA TYR A 58 -13.67 -4.09 -7.23
C TYR A 58 -13.67 -2.65 -7.74
N THR A 59 -14.74 -2.19 -8.39
CA THR A 59 -14.91 -0.80 -8.81
C THR A 59 -15.68 0.01 -7.77
N THR A 60 -16.76 -0.56 -7.19
CA THR A 60 -17.56 0.11 -6.16
C THR A 60 -16.98 -0.03 -4.76
N LEU A 61 -16.29 -1.15 -4.48
CA LEU A 61 -15.80 -1.52 -3.16
C LEU A 61 -16.89 -1.50 -2.08
N ASP A 62 -18.12 -1.88 -2.45
CA ASP A 62 -19.25 -1.95 -1.50
C ASP A 62 -19.02 -2.97 -0.39
N ILE A 63 -18.14 -3.94 -0.63
CA ILE A 63 -17.66 -4.86 0.41
C ILE A 63 -17.14 -4.12 1.67
N LEU A 64 -16.57 -2.93 1.53
CA LEU A 64 -16.11 -2.15 2.69
C LEU A 64 -17.27 -1.71 3.58
N ASP A 65 -18.44 -1.43 2.99
CA ASP A 65 -19.64 -1.08 3.75
C ASP A 65 -20.24 -2.28 4.51
N GLU A 66 -19.93 -3.50 4.05
CA GLU A 66 -20.39 -4.74 4.68
C GLU A 66 -19.49 -5.19 5.83
N VAL A 67 -18.15 -4.95 5.70
CA VAL A 67 -17.15 -5.52 6.62
C VAL A 67 -16.56 -4.51 7.61
N VAL A 68 -16.78 -3.22 7.43
CA VAL A 68 -16.26 -2.17 8.31
C VAL A 68 -17.37 -1.65 9.23
N ASP A 69 -17.46 -2.22 10.41
CA ASP A 69 -18.44 -1.80 11.44
C ASP A 69 -18.04 -0.47 12.11
N ASP A 70 -16.74 -0.21 12.27
CA ASP A 70 -16.20 0.96 12.96
C ASP A 70 -15.14 1.65 12.09
N PRO A 71 -15.56 2.58 11.21
CA PRO A 71 -14.65 3.29 10.32
C PRO A 71 -13.58 4.12 11.03
N GLU A 72 -13.85 4.63 12.24
CA GLU A 72 -12.90 5.47 12.99
C GLU A 72 -11.75 4.64 13.55
N ASN A 73 -11.99 3.37 13.91
CA ASN A 73 -10.99 2.46 14.47
C ASN A 73 -10.44 1.44 13.45
N THR A 74 -10.82 1.57 12.17
CA THR A 74 -10.35 0.68 11.11
C THR A 74 -9.38 1.40 10.18
N LEU A 75 -8.18 0.83 10.04
CA LEU A 75 -7.18 1.21 9.04
C LEU A 75 -7.32 0.32 7.81
N ILE A 76 -7.37 0.94 6.64
CA ILE A 76 -7.35 0.23 5.36
C ILE A 76 -6.06 0.57 4.63
N THR A 77 -5.30 -0.44 4.20
CA THR A 77 -4.04 -0.26 3.46
C THR A 77 -4.14 -0.80 2.04
N LEU A 78 -3.63 -0.04 1.09
CA LEU A 78 -3.51 -0.45 -0.30
C LEU A 78 -2.06 -0.89 -0.57
N ASN A 79 -1.88 -2.18 -0.74
CA ASN A 79 -0.58 -2.84 -0.91
C ASN A 79 -0.45 -3.36 -2.35
N GLY A 80 -0.28 -2.46 -3.30
CA GLY A 80 -0.32 -2.77 -4.73
C GLY A 80 -1.75 -2.98 -5.25
N TRP A 81 -2.70 -2.24 -4.72
CA TRP A 81 -4.05 -2.15 -5.28
C TRP A 81 -4.03 -1.29 -6.55
N LEU A 82 -4.51 -1.83 -7.68
CA LEU A 82 -4.39 -1.21 -8.99
C LEU A 82 -5.71 -0.60 -9.51
N ARG A 83 -6.65 -0.33 -8.62
CA ARG A 83 -7.94 0.28 -8.97
C ARG A 83 -8.12 1.60 -8.25
N ILE A 84 -8.86 2.50 -8.88
CA ILE A 84 -9.24 3.77 -8.26
C ILE A 84 -10.20 3.49 -7.11
N ILE A 85 -9.99 4.15 -5.98
CA ILE A 85 -10.91 4.10 -4.86
C ILE A 85 -12.04 5.10 -5.10
N PRO A 86 -13.31 4.69 -4.96
CA PRO A 86 -14.45 5.60 -5.12
C PRO A 86 -14.38 6.78 -4.13
N PRO A 87 -14.81 8.00 -4.56
CA PRO A 87 -14.75 9.20 -3.71
C PRO A 87 -15.46 9.07 -2.37
N ASP A 88 -16.61 8.40 -2.34
CA ASP A 88 -17.37 8.12 -1.12
C ASP A 88 -16.57 7.25 -0.14
N LYS A 89 -15.85 6.24 -0.63
CA LYS A 89 -14.98 5.38 0.19
C LYS A 89 -13.75 6.15 0.69
N CYS A 90 -13.15 7.03 -0.14
CA CYS A 90 -12.04 7.90 0.29
C CYS A 90 -12.44 8.80 1.47
N THR A 91 -13.68 9.29 1.46
CA THR A 91 -14.20 10.17 2.51
C THR A 91 -14.59 9.42 3.77
N LYS A 92 -15.22 8.24 3.60
CA LYS A 92 -15.78 7.46 4.69
C LYS A 92 -14.75 6.70 5.51
N TYR A 93 -13.69 6.19 4.87
CA TYR A 93 -12.73 5.27 5.49
C TYR A 93 -11.32 5.83 5.63
N ASN A 94 -10.56 5.31 6.58
CA ASN A 94 -9.15 5.64 6.77
C ASN A 94 -8.28 4.79 5.84
N ILE A 95 -8.16 5.21 4.58
CA ILE A 95 -7.43 4.47 3.53
C ILE A 95 -6.07 5.12 3.29
N TYR A 96 -5.02 4.30 3.27
CA TYR A 96 -3.66 4.72 2.98
C TYR A 96 -3.06 3.84 1.88
N ASN A 97 -2.30 4.47 0.99
CA ASN A 97 -1.65 3.80 -0.15
C ASN A 97 -0.13 3.86 -0.03
N GLY A 98 0.52 2.73 -0.30
CA GLY A 98 1.96 2.68 -0.53
C GLY A 98 2.30 2.99 -1.98
N HIS A 99 3.04 4.07 -2.22
CA HIS A 99 3.42 4.49 -3.56
C HIS A 99 4.95 4.41 -3.73
N PRO A 100 5.45 3.60 -4.71
CA PRO A 100 6.88 3.43 -4.92
C PRO A 100 7.46 4.58 -5.76
N GLY A 101 7.50 5.77 -5.19
CA GLY A 101 8.02 6.99 -5.77
C GLY A 101 8.05 8.12 -4.74
N LEU A 102 9.14 8.90 -4.72
CA LEU A 102 9.27 10.09 -3.87
C LEU A 102 8.48 11.26 -4.47
N ILE A 103 7.16 11.17 -4.44
CA ILE A 103 6.26 12.21 -4.99
C ILE A 103 6.34 13.54 -4.25
N THR A 104 6.92 13.57 -3.06
CA THR A 104 7.28 14.76 -2.30
C THR A 104 8.38 15.58 -2.96
N LYS A 105 9.40 14.89 -3.53
CA LYS A 105 10.53 15.50 -4.23
C LYS A 105 10.30 15.57 -5.74
N TYR A 106 9.65 14.58 -6.31
CA TYR A 106 9.49 14.37 -7.75
C TYR A 106 8.01 14.15 -8.09
N PRO A 107 7.21 15.22 -8.18
CA PRO A 107 5.75 15.13 -8.41
C PRO A 107 5.36 14.40 -9.70
N GLU A 108 6.26 14.36 -10.70
CA GLU A 108 6.07 13.60 -11.94
C GLU A 108 6.01 12.09 -11.75
N LEU A 109 6.41 11.58 -10.57
CA LEU A 109 6.31 10.15 -10.23
C LEU A 109 4.90 9.75 -9.76
N LYS A 110 3.97 10.68 -9.62
CA LYS A 110 2.56 10.37 -9.35
C LYS A 110 1.95 9.51 -10.46
N GLY A 111 0.93 8.73 -10.08
CA GLY A 111 0.13 7.92 -11.00
C GLY A 111 0.82 6.62 -11.42
N HIS A 112 0.50 6.18 -12.63
CA HIS A 112 0.83 4.86 -13.15
C HIS A 112 2.33 4.65 -13.42
N ASN A 113 2.84 3.43 -13.10
CA ASN A 113 4.22 2.97 -13.35
C ASN A 113 5.34 3.89 -12.81
N PRO A 114 5.30 4.34 -11.56
CA PRO A 114 6.31 5.25 -11.00
C PRO A 114 7.71 4.65 -11.04
N GLN A 115 7.87 3.35 -10.79
CA GLN A 115 9.16 2.67 -10.82
C GLN A 115 9.81 2.76 -12.21
N TYR A 116 9.05 2.51 -13.27
CA TYR A 116 9.57 2.60 -14.64
C TYR A 116 9.90 4.04 -15.03
N LYS A 117 9.07 5.01 -14.62
CA LYS A 117 9.36 6.44 -14.80
C LYS A 117 10.67 6.84 -14.09
N ALA A 118 10.85 6.39 -12.85
CA ALA A 118 12.06 6.65 -12.08
C ALA A 118 13.29 6.03 -12.74
N TRP A 119 13.20 4.77 -13.16
CA TRP A 119 14.29 4.09 -13.86
C TRP A 119 14.69 4.81 -15.15
N LYS A 120 13.74 5.14 -15.99
CA LYS A 120 13.99 5.80 -17.27
C LYS A 120 14.67 7.17 -17.13
N ASN A 121 14.51 7.81 -15.97
CA ASN A 121 15.06 9.13 -15.67
C ASN A 121 16.01 9.11 -14.47
N ILE A 122 16.61 7.96 -14.14
CA ILE A 122 17.41 7.78 -12.91
C ILE A 122 18.50 8.84 -12.74
N HIS A 123 19.09 9.30 -13.86
CA HIS A 123 20.11 10.34 -13.88
C HIS A 123 19.63 11.73 -13.41
N LYS A 124 18.31 11.93 -13.26
CA LYS A 124 17.71 13.17 -12.76
C LYS A 124 17.45 13.14 -11.25
N TYR A 125 17.58 11.98 -10.62
CA TYR A 125 17.20 11.77 -9.23
C TYR A 125 18.41 11.40 -8.39
N ASP A 126 18.74 12.23 -7.40
CA ASP A 126 19.81 11.95 -6.44
C ASP A 126 19.40 10.85 -5.46
N THR A 127 18.10 10.75 -5.20
CA THR A 127 17.49 9.73 -4.33
C THR A 127 16.27 9.14 -5.00
N ILE A 128 15.95 7.91 -4.63
CA ILE A 128 14.70 7.24 -4.93
C ILE A 128 14.06 6.74 -3.63
N GLY A 129 12.80 6.41 -3.66
CA GLY A 129 12.14 5.92 -2.45
C GLY A 129 10.65 5.72 -2.62
N SER A 130 10.00 5.54 -1.49
CA SER A 130 8.57 5.25 -1.41
C SER A 130 7.91 6.13 -0.34
N VAL A 131 6.62 6.34 -0.49
CA VAL A 131 5.80 7.05 0.48
C VAL A 131 4.59 6.21 0.87
N VAL A 132 4.05 6.45 2.07
CA VAL A 132 2.69 6.08 2.45
C VAL A 132 1.90 7.38 2.59
N HIS A 133 0.78 7.48 1.90
CA HIS A 133 -0.05 8.68 1.90
C HIS A 133 -1.53 8.34 2.11
N ARG A 134 -2.28 9.31 2.62
CA ARG A 134 -3.74 9.24 2.69
C ARG A 134 -4.32 9.13 1.27
N VAL A 135 -5.31 8.26 1.09
CA VAL A 135 -6.04 8.19 -0.18
C VAL A 135 -7.15 9.25 -0.17
N VAL A 136 -7.17 10.04 -1.23
CA VAL A 136 -8.19 11.05 -1.52
C VAL A 136 -8.67 10.86 -2.97
N GLU A 137 -9.70 11.60 -3.37
CA GLU A 137 -10.28 11.48 -4.72
C GLU A 137 -9.26 11.72 -5.84
N GLU A 138 -8.38 12.71 -5.66
CA GLU A 138 -7.29 12.98 -6.59
C GLU A 138 -6.15 11.98 -6.37
N VAL A 139 -5.71 11.31 -7.44
CA VAL A 139 -4.69 10.25 -7.39
C VAL A 139 -3.36 10.77 -6.85
N ASP A 140 -2.83 10.09 -5.83
CA ASP A 140 -1.56 10.36 -5.16
C ASP A 140 -1.41 11.81 -4.65
N ALA A 141 -2.54 12.48 -4.32
CA ALA A 141 -2.57 13.87 -3.86
C ALA A 141 -2.78 14.03 -2.35
N GLY A 142 -3.07 12.93 -1.65
CA GLY A 142 -3.31 12.98 -0.20
C GLY A 142 -2.06 13.28 0.62
N GLU A 143 -2.28 13.63 1.87
CA GLU A 143 -1.23 13.92 2.84
C GLU A 143 -0.27 12.73 2.99
N ILE A 144 1.04 13.03 2.96
CA ILE A 144 2.09 12.04 3.18
C ILE A 144 2.20 11.74 4.67
N ALA A 145 2.02 10.48 5.02
CA ALA A 145 2.13 10.00 6.39
C ALA A 145 3.56 9.59 6.74
N THR A 146 4.24 8.89 5.84
CA THR A 146 5.65 8.48 5.99
C THR A 146 6.34 8.41 4.64
N GLU A 147 7.66 8.59 4.65
CA GLU A 147 8.52 8.38 3.48
C GLU A 147 9.84 7.74 3.86
N ALA A 148 10.45 7.05 2.91
CA ALA A 148 11.81 6.54 3.02
C ALA A 148 12.52 6.66 1.69
N GLU A 149 13.80 7.03 1.73
CA GLU A 149 14.63 7.22 0.55
C GLU A 149 15.98 6.53 0.67
N VAL A 150 16.59 6.28 -0.47
CA VAL A 150 17.98 5.81 -0.61
C VAL A 150 18.64 6.56 -1.76
N SER A 151 19.98 6.65 -1.74
CA SER A 151 20.74 7.23 -2.85
C SER A 151 20.55 6.41 -4.12
N SER A 152 20.38 7.08 -5.24
CA SER A 152 20.31 6.47 -6.57
C SER A 152 21.69 6.17 -7.19
N ALA A 153 22.76 6.69 -6.60
CA ALA A 153 24.10 6.67 -7.18
C ALA A 153 24.66 5.27 -7.52
N ASN A 154 24.21 4.23 -6.80
CA ASN A 154 24.67 2.85 -7.00
C ASN A 154 23.63 1.97 -7.69
N ILE A 155 22.58 2.54 -8.25
CA ILE A 155 21.53 1.79 -8.96
C ILE A 155 21.86 1.78 -10.44
N LEU A 156 22.39 0.64 -10.91
CA LEU A 156 22.88 0.46 -12.26
C LEU A 156 21.96 -0.39 -13.15
N THR A 157 20.98 -1.07 -12.53
CA THR A 157 20.04 -1.95 -13.23
C THR A 157 18.62 -1.72 -12.78
N LEU A 158 17.67 -2.09 -13.65
CA LEU A 158 16.25 -2.05 -13.31
C LEU A 158 15.91 -2.97 -12.11
N PHE A 159 16.60 -4.09 -11.98
CA PHE A 159 16.43 -5.01 -10.86
C PHE A 159 16.81 -4.35 -9.53
N GLU A 160 17.98 -3.70 -9.47
CA GLU A 160 18.42 -2.95 -8.28
C GLU A 160 17.46 -1.81 -7.94
N MET A 161 16.88 -1.15 -8.96
CA MET A 161 15.83 -0.15 -8.75
C MET A 161 14.60 -0.75 -8.05
N TYR A 162 14.09 -1.87 -8.54
CA TYR A 162 12.94 -2.52 -7.91
C TYR A 162 13.24 -3.01 -6.49
N ASP A 163 14.43 -3.57 -6.25
CA ASP A 163 14.84 -4.00 -4.91
C ASP A 163 14.95 -2.82 -3.94
N ALA A 164 15.54 -1.71 -4.36
CA ALA A 164 15.65 -0.50 -3.55
C ALA A 164 14.27 0.10 -3.22
N LEU A 165 13.38 0.20 -4.21
CA LEU A 165 12.02 0.70 -4.01
C LEU A 165 11.20 -0.24 -3.10
N ARG A 166 11.36 -1.55 -3.24
CA ARG A 166 10.73 -2.51 -2.32
C ARG A 166 11.25 -2.35 -0.90
N ALA A 167 12.56 -2.19 -0.71
CA ALA A 167 13.15 -1.99 0.61
C ALA A 167 12.64 -0.71 1.28
N THR A 168 12.52 0.40 0.52
CA THR A 168 11.96 1.67 1.03
C THR A 168 10.46 1.56 1.30
N SER A 169 9.69 0.85 0.46
CA SER A 169 8.27 0.60 0.70
C SER A 169 8.03 -0.16 2.00
N LEU A 170 8.78 -1.24 2.23
CA LEU A 170 8.70 -2.01 3.47
C LEU A 170 9.09 -1.19 4.71
N LYS A 171 10.05 -0.27 4.57
CA LYS A 171 10.46 0.62 5.65
C LYS A 171 9.37 1.66 5.97
N THR A 172 8.72 2.23 4.97
CA THR A 172 7.62 3.18 5.18
C THR A 172 6.41 2.51 5.83
N TRP A 173 6.01 1.33 5.36
CA TRP A 173 4.93 0.58 5.96
C TRP A 173 5.23 0.13 7.40
N ASP A 174 6.44 -0.37 7.67
CA ASP A 174 6.87 -0.76 9.02
C ASP A 174 6.74 0.41 10.00
N SER A 175 7.26 1.58 9.63
CA SER A 175 7.16 2.80 10.43
C SER A 175 5.71 3.23 10.65
N PHE A 176 4.93 3.32 9.57
CA PHE A 176 3.55 3.76 9.60
C PHE A 176 2.66 2.85 10.46
N LEU A 177 2.74 1.53 10.24
CA LEU A 177 1.85 0.58 10.92
C LEU A 177 2.19 0.45 12.41
N LYS A 178 3.47 0.47 12.79
CA LYS A 178 3.88 0.48 14.21
C LYS A 178 3.38 1.70 14.97
N GLU A 179 3.30 2.84 14.29
CA GLU A 179 2.76 4.07 14.88
C GLU A 179 1.23 4.04 14.98
N HIS A 180 0.54 3.48 13.99
CA HIS A 180 -0.89 3.64 13.81
C HIS A 180 -1.74 2.42 14.23
N LEU A 181 -1.15 1.24 14.39
CA LEU A 181 -1.88 0.07 14.87
C LEU A 181 -1.65 -0.20 16.36
N TYR A 182 -2.72 -0.58 17.06
CA TYR A 182 -2.56 -1.20 18.38
C TYR A 182 -2.00 -2.62 18.24
N ASN A 183 -1.06 -3.00 19.11
CA ASN A 183 -0.69 -4.39 19.22
C ASN A 183 -1.89 -5.17 19.79
N LYS A 184 -2.32 -6.21 19.11
CA LYS A 184 -3.26 -7.18 19.71
C LYS A 184 -2.48 -7.97 20.76
N VAL A 185 -2.89 -7.84 22.01
CA VAL A 185 -2.36 -8.60 23.16
C VAL A 185 -2.90 -10.03 23.07
#